data_22877542d6dfb192094ced318c1a7f77
#
_entry.id   22877542d6dfb192094ced318c1a7f77
#
_cell.length_a   1.000
_cell.length_b   1.000
_cell.length_c   1.000
_cell.angle_alpha   90.00
_cell.angle_beta   90.00
_cell.angle_gamma   90.00
#
_symmetry.space_group_name_H-M   'P 1'
#
loop_
_entity.id
_entity.type
_entity.pdbx_description
1 polymer ?
#
loop_
_entity_poly.entity_id
_entity_poly.type
_entity_poly.pdbx_seq_one_letter_code
_entity_poly.pdbx_strand_id
1 'polypeptide(L)'
;MDKRTFLKVGGLAGAGLLATPLVSSLLGCGSAPGPNTNGSETTASGFTLPELGFAYDALEPVVDEKTMRIHHGKHHAGYVRKLNNALKTHTPSGQSLEALLAALTPKDTGLRNNGGGHFNHALFWKVLTPATEQSQQVPAGTLAERIQASFGSQEALLQNLAAAAGSRFGSGWVWLVQDVNRPEKLFVASTPNQDNPLMTGIVDASIQGRPILGLDVWEHAYYLNYQNRRSDYVNAVLNRVNWSEVADLMA
;
A
#
# COMPACT_ATOMS: atom_id res chain seq x y z
N MET A 1 13.87 -42.16 13.09
CA MET A 1 13.42 -41.89 14.49
C MET A 1 12.18 -41.04 14.41
N ASP A 2 11.09 -41.68 14.68
CA ASP A 2 9.71 -41.15 14.62
C ASP A 2 9.40 -40.44 15.96
N LYS A 3 8.79 -39.26 15.93
CA LYS A 3 8.14 -38.67 17.11
C LYS A 3 6.85 -37.99 16.74
N ARG A 4 5.83 -38.81 16.57
CA ARG A 4 4.43 -38.43 16.83
C ARG A 4 4.16 -38.67 18.32
N THR A 5 3.56 -37.70 19.00
CA THR A 5 2.69 -37.84 20.16
C THR A 5 2.11 -36.46 20.44
N PHE A 6 0.88 -36.15 20.12
CA PHE A 6 -0.36 -36.46 20.78
C PHE A 6 -0.61 -35.68 22.06
N LEU A 7 -1.65 -34.87 22.07
CA LEU A 7 -2.55 -34.79 23.25
C LEU A 7 -3.96 -34.28 22.82
N LYS A 8 -4.91 -35.19 22.95
CA LYS A 8 -6.35 -34.95 23.05
C LYS A 8 -6.73 -34.82 24.52
N VAL A 9 -7.55 -33.86 24.90
CA VAL A 9 -8.52 -33.86 26.02
C VAL A 9 -9.42 -32.65 25.70
N GLY A 10 -10.72 -32.68 25.61
CA GLY A 10 -11.75 -33.34 26.34
C GLY A 10 -12.83 -32.25 26.55
N GLY A 11 -14.05 -32.43 26.04
CA GLY A 11 -15.11 -31.45 26.09
C GLY A 11 -15.78 -31.35 27.45
N LEU A 12 -16.54 -30.31 27.66
CA LEU A 12 -17.74 -30.29 28.50
C LEU A 12 -18.71 -29.22 28.01
N ALA A 13 -19.95 -29.67 27.88
CA ALA A 13 -21.12 -28.90 27.52
C ALA A 13 -21.65 -28.10 28.72
N GLY A 14 -22.26 -26.98 28.46
CA GLY A 14 -23.03 -26.22 29.44
C GLY A 14 -24.10 -25.38 28.72
N ALA A 15 -25.35 -25.78 28.84
CA ALA A 15 -26.53 -25.15 28.30
C ALA A 15 -27.01 -24.00 29.17
N GLY A 16 -27.69 -23.02 28.54
CA GLY A 16 -28.76 -22.29 29.19
C GLY A 16 -28.62 -20.78 29.20
N LEU A 17 -29.36 -20.04 28.47
CA LEU A 17 -30.58 -19.31 28.79
C LEU A 17 -30.82 -18.17 27.79
N LEU A 18 -32.02 -18.20 27.23
CA LEU A 18 -32.69 -17.17 26.44
C LEU A 18 -32.97 -15.90 27.27
N ALA A 19 -32.65 -14.75 26.73
CA ALA A 19 -33.32 -13.51 27.10
C ALA A 19 -33.28 -12.54 25.93
N THR A 20 -34.37 -12.37 25.21
CA THR A 20 -34.67 -11.17 24.43
C THR A 20 -35.13 -10.07 25.38
N PRO A 21 -34.80 -8.82 25.16
CA PRO A 21 -35.82 -7.87 24.81
C PRO A 21 -35.49 -6.70 23.90
N LEU A 22 -36.51 -6.21 23.30
CA LEU A 22 -36.90 -4.84 22.94
C LEU A 22 -36.11 -4.08 21.88
N VAL A 23 -36.79 -3.99 20.76
CA VAL A 23 -36.72 -2.98 19.71
C VAL A 23 -36.91 -1.58 20.28
N SER A 24 -35.99 -0.67 20.00
CA SER A 24 -36.27 0.76 20.04
C SER A 24 -35.71 1.37 18.75
N SER A 25 -36.64 1.69 17.87
CA SER A 25 -36.45 2.47 16.66
C SER A 25 -36.11 3.91 17.03
N LEU A 26 -34.94 4.38 16.62
CA LEU A 26 -34.67 5.81 16.53
C LEU A 26 -34.24 6.10 15.09
N LEU A 27 -35.09 6.86 14.41
CA LEU A 27 -34.78 7.52 13.15
C LEU A 27 -33.62 8.50 13.41
N GLY A 28 -32.50 8.29 12.76
CA GLY A 28 -31.37 9.21 12.71
C GLY A 28 -31.10 9.59 11.26
N CYS A 29 -31.17 10.88 10.98
CA CYS A 29 -30.97 11.53 9.69
C CYS A 29 -29.69 11.10 9.01
N GLY A 30 -29.78 10.77 7.71
CA GLY A 30 -28.64 10.52 6.85
C GLY A 30 -27.80 11.77 6.66
N SER A 31 -26.53 11.67 7.06
CA SER A 31 -25.51 12.63 6.65
C SER A 31 -24.83 12.08 5.41
N ALA A 32 -24.75 12.90 4.36
CA ALA A 32 -24.04 12.61 3.14
C ALA A 32 -22.54 12.37 3.42
N PRO A 33 -21.86 11.47 2.69
CA PRO A 33 -20.41 11.30 2.84
C PRO A 33 -19.69 12.56 2.39
N GLY A 34 -18.92 13.15 3.29
CA GLY A 34 -17.97 14.24 2.98
C GLY A 34 -16.76 13.71 2.20
N PRO A 35 -15.93 14.60 1.62
CA PRO A 35 -14.80 14.20 0.78
C PRO A 35 -13.78 13.38 1.57
N ASN A 36 -13.42 12.25 1.00
CA ASN A 36 -12.49 11.27 1.55
C ASN A 36 -11.07 11.86 1.61
N THR A 37 -10.68 12.36 2.77
CA THR A 37 -9.28 12.75 3.03
C THR A 37 -8.46 11.50 3.29
N ASN A 38 -7.53 11.20 2.38
CA ASN A 38 -6.67 10.01 2.37
C ASN A 38 -5.49 10.10 3.35
N GLY A 39 -5.73 10.48 4.60
CA GLY A 39 -4.77 10.26 5.66
C GLY A 39 -5.13 8.94 6.37
N SER A 40 -4.19 8.04 6.51
CA SER A 40 -4.32 6.93 7.47
C SER A 40 -4.35 7.56 8.86
N GLU A 41 -5.57 7.92 9.34
CA GLU A 41 -5.74 8.60 10.62
C GLU A 41 -5.31 7.67 11.75
N THR A 42 -4.44 8.17 12.63
CA THR A 42 -4.20 7.52 13.92
C THR A 42 -5.48 7.66 14.74
N THR A 43 -6.21 6.57 14.89
CA THR A 43 -7.21 6.49 15.94
C THR A 43 -6.51 6.49 17.30
N ALA A 44 -7.22 6.78 18.39
CA ALA A 44 -6.67 6.68 19.75
C ALA A 44 -6.07 5.28 20.07
N SER A 45 -6.29 4.29 19.21
CA SER A 45 -5.80 2.90 19.29
C SER A 45 -4.61 2.57 18.34
N GLY A 46 -4.13 3.49 17.49
CA GLY A 46 -3.05 3.28 16.53
C GLY A 46 -3.51 3.13 15.08
N PHE A 47 -2.58 2.74 14.17
CA PHE A 47 -2.87 2.48 12.77
C PHE A 47 -3.63 1.17 12.57
N THR A 48 -4.46 1.09 11.56
CA THR A 48 -5.22 -0.11 11.19
C THR A 48 -4.84 -0.62 9.81
N LEU A 49 -5.00 -1.92 9.59
CA LEU A 49 -4.87 -2.49 8.25
C LEU A 49 -6.06 -2.00 7.40
N PRO A 50 -5.84 -1.25 6.31
CA PRO A 50 -6.93 -0.85 5.44
C PRO A 50 -7.51 -2.09 4.74
N GLU A 51 -8.81 -2.07 4.48
CA GLU A 51 -9.44 -3.08 3.64
C GLU A 51 -8.97 -2.92 2.18
N LEU A 52 -8.91 -4.05 1.46
CA LEU A 52 -8.78 -4.01 0.01
C LEU A 52 -10.12 -3.54 -0.57
N GLY A 53 -10.10 -2.64 -1.52
CA GLY A 53 -11.31 -2.23 -2.23
C GLY A 53 -11.88 -3.32 -3.18
N PHE A 54 -11.28 -4.52 -3.22
CA PHE A 54 -11.62 -5.62 -4.12
C PHE A 54 -11.31 -7.00 -3.50
N ALA A 55 -11.85 -8.06 -4.08
CA ALA A 55 -11.62 -9.44 -3.64
C ALA A 55 -10.16 -9.88 -3.87
N TYR A 56 -9.70 -10.86 -3.11
CA TYR A 56 -8.30 -11.34 -3.20
C TYR A 56 -7.94 -11.94 -4.57
N ASP A 57 -8.90 -12.48 -5.31
CA ASP A 57 -8.75 -13.04 -6.66
C ASP A 57 -8.97 -12.01 -7.79
N ALA A 58 -9.34 -10.78 -7.46
CA ALA A 58 -9.75 -9.77 -8.44
C ALA A 58 -8.61 -9.33 -9.39
N LEU A 59 -7.35 -9.53 -8.99
CA LEU A 59 -6.18 -9.20 -9.81
C LEU A 59 -5.69 -10.37 -10.69
N GLU A 60 -6.33 -11.54 -10.61
CA GLU A 60 -5.95 -12.67 -11.46
C GLU A 60 -6.16 -12.36 -12.96
N PRO A 61 -5.32 -12.91 -13.82
CA PRO A 61 -4.17 -13.79 -13.57
C PRO A 61 -2.86 -13.04 -13.23
N VAL A 62 -2.89 -11.71 -13.07
CA VAL A 62 -1.69 -10.88 -12.88
C VAL A 62 -1.08 -11.10 -11.50
N VAL A 63 -1.90 -11.10 -10.45
CA VAL A 63 -1.47 -11.49 -9.10
C VAL A 63 -2.43 -12.55 -8.60
N ASP A 64 -1.90 -13.70 -8.21
CA ASP A 64 -2.71 -14.83 -7.76
C ASP A 64 -3.32 -14.58 -6.37
N GLU A 65 -4.48 -15.19 -6.11
CA GLU A 65 -5.22 -15.07 -4.85
C GLU A 65 -4.35 -15.39 -3.63
N LYS A 66 -3.51 -16.43 -3.73
CA LYS A 66 -2.65 -16.86 -2.62
C LYS A 66 -1.61 -15.79 -2.29
N THR A 67 -0.99 -15.19 -3.31
CA THR A 67 -0.10 -14.04 -3.13
C THR A 67 -0.84 -12.90 -2.45
N MET A 68 -2.02 -12.52 -2.93
CA MET A 68 -2.81 -11.44 -2.36
C MET A 68 -3.17 -11.67 -0.89
N ARG A 69 -3.62 -12.87 -0.52
CA ARG A 69 -3.93 -13.25 0.87
C ARG A 69 -2.72 -13.17 1.79
N ILE A 70 -1.55 -13.57 1.32
CA ILE A 70 -0.31 -13.51 2.09
C ILE A 70 0.18 -12.06 2.15
N HIS A 71 0.21 -11.37 1.03
CA HIS A 71 0.76 -10.04 0.90
C HIS A 71 -0.02 -9.02 1.75
N HIS A 72 -1.35 -8.99 1.64
CA HIS A 72 -2.19 -8.13 2.47
C HIS A 72 -2.32 -8.67 3.91
N GLY A 73 -2.79 -9.92 4.06
CA GLY A 73 -3.16 -10.46 5.38
C GLY A 73 -2.00 -10.86 6.29
N LYS A 74 -0.77 -11.00 5.77
CA LYS A 74 0.42 -11.37 6.56
C LYS A 74 1.50 -10.29 6.50
N HIS A 75 1.96 -9.88 5.31
CA HIS A 75 3.02 -8.87 5.19
C HIS A 75 2.53 -7.50 5.64
N HIS A 76 1.50 -6.94 5.02
CA HIS A 76 0.96 -5.62 5.38
C HIS A 76 0.42 -5.61 6.82
N ALA A 77 -0.41 -6.58 7.20
CA ALA A 77 -0.87 -6.72 8.59
C ALA A 77 0.29 -6.82 9.60
N GLY A 78 1.39 -7.46 9.20
CA GLY A 78 2.61 -7.55 10.00
C GLY A 78 3.28 -6.20 10.20
N TYR A 79 3.36 -5.37 9.17
CA TYR A 79 3.89 -4.00 9.26
C TYR A 79 3.04 -3.13 10.18
N VAL A 80 1.71 -3.14 10.02
CA VAL A 80 0.79 -2.40 10.90
C VAL A 80 0.99 -2.78 12.36
N ARG A 81 1.00 -4.06 12.68
CA ARG A 81 1.20 -4.54 14.05
C ARG A 81 2.54 -4.10 14.64
N LYS A 82 3.63 -4.22 13.85
CA LYS A 82 4.98 -3.84 14.30
C LYS A 82 5.14 -2.33 14.40
N LEU A 83 4.51 -1.55 13.52
CA LEU A 83 4.45 -0.09 13.61
C LEU A 83 3.79 0.33 14.92
N ASN A 84 2.62 -0.19 15.24
CA ASN A 84 1.92 0.11 16.48
C ASN A 84 2.73 -0.27 17.73
N ASN A 85 3.51 -1.35 17.66
CA ASN A 85 4.41 -1.71 18.74
C ASN A 85 5.58 -0.74 18.88
N ALA A 86 6.18 -0.28 17.77
CA ALA A 86 7.26 0.71 17.80
C ALA A 86 6.79 2.06 18.34
N LEU A 87 5.55 2.45 18.06
CA LEU A 87 4.97 3.71 18.54
C LEU A 87 4.74 3.74 20.06
N LYS A 88 4.67 2.60 20.75
CA LYS A 88 4.53 2.56 22.21
C LYS A 88 5.71 3.17 22.95
N THR A 89 6.88 3.18 22.33
CA THR A 89 8.13 3.73 22.89
C THR A 89 8.59 5.01 22.20
N HIS A 90 7.84 5.46 21.20
CA HIS A 90 8.17 6.63 20.40
C HIS A 90 7.02 7.65 20.54
N THR A 91 7.32 8.80 21.11
CA THR A 91 6.33 9.90 21.15
C THR A 91 6.54 10.78 19.93
N PRO A 92 5.57 10.84 18.99
CA PRO A 92 4.46 11.75 19.17
C PRO A 92 3.11 11.09 18.84
N SER A 93 2.15 11.29 19.70
CA SER A 93 0.76 10.95 19.45
C SER A 93 0.12 11.96 18.48
N GLY A 94 -0.69 11.48 17.55
CA GLY A 94 -1.56 12.33 16.74
C GLY A 94 -0.98 12.84 15.41
N GLN A 95 0.16 12.32 14.94
CA GLN A 95 0.68 12.62 13.59
C GLN A 95 0.08 11.69 12.54
N SER A 96 -0.13 12.21 11.33
CA SER A 96 -0.40 11.36 10.19
C SER A 96 0.80 10.45 9.89
N LEU A 97 0.59 9.36 9.18
CA LEU A 97 1.67 8.45 8.78
C LEU A 97 2.72 9.17 7.91
N GLU A 98 2.28 10.05 7.02
CA GLU A 98 3.15 10.85 6.15
C GLU A 98 4.04 11.79 6.98
N ALA A 99 3.46 12.49 7.96
CA ALA A 99 4.22 13.37 8.85
C ALA A 99 5.23 12.59 9.70
N LEU A 100 4.85 11.40 10.18
CA LEU A 100 5.76 10.50 10.88
C LEU A 100 6.95 10.11 9.98
N LEU A 101 6.66 9.67 8.73
CA LEU A 101 7.70 9.24 7.78
C LEU A 101 8.65 10.38 7.40
N ALA A 102 8.13 11.60 7.22
CA ALA A 102 8.95 12.78 6.91
C ALA A 102 9.90 13.18 8.05
N ALA A 103 9.52 12.90 9.30
CA ALA A 103 10.32 13.24 10.48
C ALA A 103 11.37 12.18 10.85
N LEU A 104 11.42 11.02 10.16
CA LEU A 104 12.33 9.92 10.50
C LEU A 104 13.80 10.28 10.31
N THR A 105 14.62 9.73 11.19
CA THR A 105 16.08 9.73 11.10
C THR A 105 16.62 8.32 10.86
N PRO A 106 17.88 8.14 10.46
CA PRO A 106 18.49 6.81 10.30
C PRO A 106 18.46 5.94 11.57
N LYS A 107 18.23 6.52 12.74
CA LYS A 107 18.16 5.80 14.02
C LYS A 107 16.79 5.12 14.24
N ASP A 108 15.76 5.58 13.57
CA ASP A 108 14.36 5.14 13.76
C ASP A 108 14.03 3.87 12.97
N THR A 109 14.89 2.85 13.05
CA THR A 109 14.84 1.64 12.19
C THR A 109 13.47 0.93 12.25
N GLY A 110 12.89 0.82 13.43
CA GLY A 110 11.58 0.19 13.64
C GLY A 110 10.46 0.94 12.94
N LEU A 111 10.40 2.25 13.08
CA LEU A 111 9.41 3.13 12.44
C LEU A 111 9.65 3.21 10.93
N ARG A 112 10.90 3.36 10.49
CA ARG A 112 11.29 3.37 9.07
C ARG A 112 10.78 2.12 8.34
N ASN A 113 11.11 0.93 8.84
CA ASN A 113 10.74 -0.32 8.17
C ASN A 113 9.24 -0.61 8.26
N ASN A 114 8.61 -0.36 9.40
CA ASN A 114 7.21 -0.76 9.58
C ASN A 114 6.23 0.36 9.20
N GLY A 115 6.57 1.62 9.44
CA GLY A 115 5.82 2.77 8.93
C GLY A 115 5.90 2.87 7.42
N GLY A 116 7.10 2.73 6.85
CA GLY A 116 7.28 2.64 5.40
C GLY A 116 6.51 1.48 4.81
N GLY A 117 6.64 0.28 5.39
CA GLY A 117 5.90 -0.90 4.93
C GLY A 117 4.39 -0.70 4.96
N HIS A 118 3.86 -0.07 6.02
CA HIS A 118 2.42 0.23 6.07
C HIS A 118 2.01 1.23 4.99
N PHE A 119 2.70 2.35 4.86
CA PHE A 119 2.40 3.37 3.85
C PHE A 119 2.48 2.81 2.42
N ASN A 120 3.58 2.13 2.11
CA ASN A 120 3.85 1.62 0.77
C ASN A 120 2.77 0.64 0.31
N HIS A 121 2.37 -0.29 1.19
CA HIS A 121 1.33 -1.26 0.87
C HIS A 121 -0.06 -0.63 0.80
N ALA A 122 -0.39 0.33 1.68
CA ALA A 122 -1.67 1.04 1.62
C ALA A 122 -1.82 1.78 0.28
N LEU A 123 -0.77 2.47 -0.17
CA LEU A 123 -0.73 3.12 -1.47
C LEU A 123 -0.84 2.10 -2.62
N PHE A 124 -0.12 0.99 -2.54
CA PHE A 124 -0.13 -0.05 -3.57
C PHE A 124 -1.52 -0.61 -3.82
N TRP A 125 -2.26 -0.97 -2.77
CA TRP A 125 -3.64 -1.45 -2.91
C TRP A 125 -4.56 -0.41 -3.51
N LYS A 126 -4.40 0.84 -3.12
CA LYS A 126 -5.22 1.95 -3.59
C LYS A 126 -5.07 2.21 -5.09
N VAL A 127 -3.86 2.10 -5.61
CA VAL A 127 -3.57 2.39 -7.02
C VAL A 127 -3.70 1.18 -7.95
N LEU A 128 -4.27 0.07 -7.48
CA LEU A 128 -4.56 -1.10 -8.29
C LEU A 128 -6.06 -1.21 -8.60
N THR A 129 -6.38 -1.77 -9.74
CA THR A 129 -7.76 -1.99 -10.18
C THR A 129 -8.00 -3.45 -10.59
N PRO A 130 -9.17 -4.04 -10.27
CA PRO A 130 -9.58 -5.36 -10.73
C PRO A 130 -9.49 -5.55 -12.24
N ALA A 131 -9.25 -6.78 -12.66
CA ALA A 131 -9.15 -7.13 -14.07
C ALA A 131 -10.41 -6.79 -14.88
N THR A 132 -11.58 -6.91 -14.24
CA THR A 132 -12.90 -6.63 -14.83
C THR A 132 -13.19 -5.16 -15.04
N GLU A 133 -12.55 -4.26 -14.26
CA GLU A 133 -12.78 -2.83 -14.30
C GLU A 133 -11.76 -2.09 -15.18
N GLN A 134 -10.80 -2.82 -15.70
CA GLN A 134 -9.64 -2.25 -16.37
C GLN A 134 -9.93 -1.72 -17.78
N SER A 135 -11.10 -1.93 -18.35
CA SER A 135 -11.33 -1.52 -19.72
C SER A 135 -11.05 -0.03 -19.92
N GLN A 136 -9.78 0.29 -20.30
CA GLN A 136 -9.32 1.57 -20.80
C GLN A 136 -9.06 2.70 -19.78
N GLN A 137 -8.63 2.38 -18.57
CA GLN A 137 -8.14 3.46 -17.70
C GLN A 137 -6.81 4.00 -18.24
N VAL A 138 -6.89 5.16 -18.85
CA VAL A 138 -5.73 5.98 -19.25
C VAL A 138 -5.67 7.22 -18.36
N PRO A 139 -4.50 7.79 -18.10
CA PRO A 139 -4.40 9.07 -17.42
C PRO A 139 -5.22 10.12 -18.16
N ALA A 140 -5.97 10.92 -17.40
CA ALA A 140 -6.81 11.98 -17.97
C ALA A 140 -6.58 13.31 -17.24
N GLY A 141 -7.07 14.41 -17.81
CA GLY A 141 -6.99 15.74 -17.22
C GLY A 141 -5.57 16.15 -16.87
N THR A 142 -5.41 16.80 -15.72
CA THR A 142 -4.12 17.32 -15.24
C THR A 142 -3.03 16.24 -15.11
N LEU A 143 -3.39 15.00 -14.75
CA LEU A 143 -2.41 13.91 -14.70
C LEU A 143 -1.84 13.61 -16.10
N ALA A 144 -2.69 13.54 -17.13
CA ALA A 144 -2.25 13.30 -18.49
C ALA A 144 -1.33 14.43 -18.99
N GLU A 145 -1.69 15.69 -18.71
CA GLU A 145 -0.87 16.86 -19.06
C GLU A 145 0.51 16.82 -18.39
N ARG A 146 0.57 16.50 -17.09
CA ARG A 146 1.83 16.39 -16.35
C ARG A 146 2.68 15.21 -16.84
N ILE A 147 2.07 14.07 -17.17
CA ILE A 147 2.76 12.93 -17.78
C ILE A 147 3.33 13.33 -19.15
N GLN A 148 2.55 13.98 -19.98
CA GLN A 148 3.01 14.47 -21.29
C GLN A 148 4.19 15.43 -21.14
N ALA A 149 4.10 16.38 -20.21
CA ALA A 149 5.18 17.36 -19.96
C ALA A 149 6.45 16.73 -19.39
N SER A 150 6.32 15.73 -18.52
CA SER A 150 7.46 15.13 -17.80
C SER A 150 8.13 13.99 -18.57
N PHE A 151 7.35 13.20 -19.35
CA PHE A 151 7.81 11.97 -20.00
C PHE A 151 7.58 11.93 -21.50
N GLY A 152 6.78 12.83 -22.06
CA GLY A 152 6.43 12.86 -23.49
C GLY A 152 5.26 11.93 -23.85
N SER A 153 4.97 10.89 -23.08
CA SER A 153 3.81 10.00 -23.24
C SER A 153 3.58 9.12 -22.03
N GLN A 154 2.39 8.52 -21.91
CA GLN A 154 2.14 7.46 -20.94
C GLN A 154 3.03 6.23 -21.18
N GLU A 155 3.24 5.85 -22.42
CA GLU A 155 4.11 4.73 -22.78
C GLU A 155 5.55 4.94 -22.28
N ALA A 156 6.10 6.14 -22.48
CA ALA A 156 7.42 6.50 -21.97
C ALA A 156 7.48 6.47 -20.43
N LEU A 157 6.42 6.90 -19.73
CA LEU A 157 6.31 6.75 -18.28
C LEU A 157 6.35 5.28 -17.88
N LEU A 158 5.55 4.41 -18.51
CA LEU A 158 5.52 2.96 -18.20
C LEU A 158 6.88 2.31 -18.45
N GLN A 159 7.56 2.67 -19.53
CA GLN A 159 8.94 2.22 -19.82
C GLN A 159 9.93 2.67 -18.74
N ASN A 160 9.84 3.92 -18.26
CA ASN A 160 10.69 4.42 -17.18
C ASN A 160 10.42 3.68 -15.85
N LEU A 161 9.16 3.40 -15.52
CA LEU A 161 8.80 2.61 -14.33
C LEU A 161 9.34 1.18 -14.43
N ALA A 162 9.18 0.54 -15.60
CA ALA A 162 9.70 -0.82 -15.83
C ALA A 162 11.23 -0.86 -15.78
N ALA A 163 11.93 0.11 -16.35
CA ALA A 163 13.38 0.22 -16.29
C ALA A 163 13.88 0.42 -14.85
N ALA A 164 13.23 1.28 -14.07
CA ALA A 164 13.54 1.49 -12.66
C ALA A 164 13.33 0.22 -11.82
N ALA A 165 12.27 -0.55 -12.12
CA ALA A 165 11.98 -1.83 -11.47
C ALA A 165 13.04 -2.90 -11.80
N GLY A 166 13.46 -2.97 -13.05
CA GLY A 166 14.53 -3.89 -13.51
C GLY A 166 15.88 -3.56 -12.91
N SER A 167 16.20 -2.28 -12.74
CA SER A 167 17.49 -1.83 -12.20
C SER A 167 17.56 -1.89 -10.66
N ARG A 168 16.43 -2.03 -9.95
CA ARG A 168 16.40 -2.14 -8.49
C ARG A 168 17.01 -3.47 -8.05
N PHE A 169 18.23 -3.42 -7.52
CA PHE A 169 18.87 -4.60 -6.95
C PHE A 169 18.19 -4.99 -5.61
N GLY A 170 17.81 -6.25 -5.49
CA GLY A 170 17.13 -6.77 -4.28
C GLY A 170 15.68 -6.30 -4.13
N SER A 171 15.24 -6.24 -2.88
CA SER A 171 13.89 -5.82 -2.51
C SER A 171 13.77 -4.30 -2.47
N GLY A 172 12.63 -3.79 -2.88
CA GLY A 172 12.36 -2.36 -2.85
C GLY A 172 11.08 -1.97 -3.56
N TRP A 173 10.99 -0.69 -3.90
CA TRP A 173 9.81 -0.08 -4.50
C TRP A 173 10.22 0.82 -5.67
N VAL A 174 9.31 0.97 -6.62
CA VAL A 174 9.40 1.95 -7.70
C VAL A 174 8.24 2.92 -7.57
N TRP A 175 8.49 4.19 -7.84
CA TRP A 175 7.57 5.27 -7.56
C TRP A 175 7.38 6.16 -8.78
N LEU A 176 6.13 6.61 -9.00
CA LEU A 176 5.86 7.87 -9.66
C LEU A 176 5.70 8.93 -8.58
N VAL A 177 6.52 9.97 -8.65
CA VAL A 177 6.63 11.00 -7.61
C VAL A 177 6.26 12.36 -8.19
N GLN A 178 5.44 13.11 -7.47
CA GLN A 178 5.22 14.53 -7.72
C GLN A 178 6.27 15.33 -6.96
N ASP A 179 6.98 16.22 -7.66
CA ASP A 179 7.97 17.13 -7.08
C ASP A 179 7.25 18.16 -6.18
N VAL A 180 7.59 18.21 -4.89
CA VAL A 180 6.93 19.14 -3.95
C VAL A 180 7.27 20.61 -4.19
N ASN A 181 8.41 20.89 -4.82
CA ASN A 181 8.84 22.25 -5.15
C ASN A 181 8.36 22.71 -6.55
N ARG A 182 8.01 21.76 -7.40
CA ARG A 182 7.49 21.95 -8.76
C ARG A 182 6.33 21.00 -8.98
N PRO A 183 5.14 21.27 -8.44
CA PRO A 183 4.01 20.32 -8.44
C PRO A 183 3.54 19.89 -9.83
N GLU A 184 3.88 20.65 -10.86
CA GLU A 184 3.65 20.31 -12.26
C GLU A 184 4.57 19.20 -12.77
N LYS A 185 5.70 18.95 -12.11
CA LYS A 185 6.71 17.97 -12.52
C LYS A 185 6.48 16.63 -11.85
N LEU A 186 6.52 15.58 -12.66
CA LEU A 186 6.57 14.19 -12.22
C LEU A 186 7.94 13.57 -12.55
N PHE A 187 8.37 12.62 -11.72
CA PHE A 187 9.57 11.84 -11.99
C PHE A 187 9.46 10.41 -11.45
N VAL A 188 10.27 9.51 -11.98
CA VAL A 188 10.36 8.12 -11.51
C VAL A 188 11.54 7.99 -10.56
N ALA A 189 11.30 7.32 -9.43
CA ALA A 189 12.30 7.00 -8.43
C ALA A 189 12.24 5.54 -8.01
N SER A 190 13.30 5.02 -7.38
CA SER A 190 13.27 3.72 -6.72
C SER A 190 14.00 3.76 -5.39
N THR A 191 13.46 3.04 -4.39
CA THR A 191 14.01 2.98 -3.04
C THR A 191 14.22 1.54 -2.59
N PRO A 192 15.24 1.25 -1.76
CA PRO A 192 15.45 -0.07 -1.20
C PRO A 192 14.48 -0.36 -0.07
N ASN A 193 14.25 -1.64 0.20
CA ASN A 193 13.47 -2.13 1.34
C ASN A 193 12.09 -1.47 1.44
N GLN A 194 11.77 -0.83 2.57
CA GLN A 194 10.50 -0.12 2.78
C GLN A 194 10.67 1.42 2.79
N ASP A 195 11.80 1.92 2.35
CA ASP A 195 12.00 3.36 2.17
C ASP A 195 11.06 3.91 1.08
N ASN A 196 10.67 5.17 1.22
CA ASN A 196 9.84 5.85 0.24
C ASN A 196 10.19 7.34 0.13
N PRO A 197 9.72 8.04 -0.92
CA PRO A 197 10.07 9.43 -1.19
C PRO A 197 9.68 10.44 -0.10
N LEU A 198 8.81 10.09 0.86
CA LEU A 198 8.43 10.95 1.98
C LEU A 198 9.52 11.05 3.05
N MET A 199 10.42 10.09 3.12
CA MET A 199 11.42 9.96 4.20
C MET A 199 12.60 10.90 3.99
N THR A 200 12.39 12.21 4.19
CA THR A 200 13.37 13.27 3.86
C THR A 200 14.71 13.15 4.60
N GLY A 201 14.73 12.57 5.80
CA GLY A 201 15.95 12.29 6.56
C GLY A 201 16.67 10.98 6.18
N ILE A 202 16.11 10.20 5.24
CA ILE A 202 16.57 8.85 4.88
C ILE A 202 17.00 8.76 3.41
N VAL A 203 16.18 9.26 2.49
CA VAL A 203 16.42 9.15 1.05
C VAL A 203 17.09 10.40 0.50
N ASP A 204 17.81 10.24 -0.62
CA ASP A 204 18.45 11.36 -1.29
C ASP A 204 17.45 12.43 -1.70
N ALA A 205 17.85 13.70 -1.63
CA ALA A 205 17.01 14.84 -1.95
C ALA A 205 16.45 14.80 -3.39
N SER A 206 17.17 14.18 -4.32
CA SER A 206 16.74 14.05 -5.72
C SER A 206 15.54 13.14 -5.95
N ILE A 207 15.21 12.31 -4.95
CA ILE A 207 14.08 11.38 -5.04
C ILE A 207 12.99 11.68 -4.01
N GLN A 208 13.14 12.78 -3.24
CA GLN A 208 12.13 13.22 -2.28
C GLN A 208 10.95 13.86 -3.00
N GLY A 209 9.76 13.56 -2.52
CA GLY A 209 8.54 14.11 -3.08
C GLY A 209 7.29 13.37 -2.60
N ARG A 210 6.17 13.67 -3.21
CA ARG A 210 4.91 13.00 -2.93
C ARG A 210 4.75 11.78 -3.85
N PRO A 211 4.82 10.53 -3.34
CA PRO A 211 4.54 9.36 -4.16
C PRO A 211 3.05 9.29 -4.47
N ILE A 212 2.71 9.25 -5.76
CA ILE A 212 1.34 9.11 -6.26
C ILE A 212 1.07 7.74 -6.89
N LEU A 213 2.12 6.94 -7.12
CA LEU A 213 2.05 5.54 -7.50
C LEU A 213 3.25 4.82 -6.88
N GLY A 214 3.02 3.66 -6.30
CA GLY A 214 4.06 2.76 -5.79
C GLY A 214 3.91 1.37 -6.38
N LEU A 215 5.01 0.79 -6.85
CA LEU A 215 5.08 -0.57 -7.36
C LEU A 215 6.00 -1.40 -6.47
N ASP A 216 5.47 -2.46 -5.88
CA ASP A 216 6.22 -3.40 -5.06
C ASP A 216 7.08 -4.34 -5.93
N VAL A 217 8.40 -4.30 -5.72
CA VAL A 217 9.34 -5.21 -6.39
C VAL A 217 10.07 -6.14 -5.41
N TRP A 218 9.54 -6.27 -4.19
CA TRP A 218 9.89 -7.35 -3.29
C TRP A 218 9.46 -8.70 -3.90
N GLU A 219 10.24 -9.74 -3.71
CA GLU A 219 9.92 -11.07 -4.26
C GLU A 219 8.59 -11.63 -3.75
N HIS A 220 8.19 -11.29 -2.52
CA HIS A 220 6.90 -11.74 -1.98
C HIS A 220 5.68 -11.24 -2.78
N ALA A 221 5.83 -10.16 -3.55
CA ALA A 221 4.75 -9.61 -4.38
C ALA A 221 4.46 -10.45 -5.63
N TYR A 222 5.43 -11.26 -6.10
CA TYR A 222 5.31 -11.90 -7.41
C TYR A 222 5.89 -13.32 -7.52
N TYR A 223 6.64 -13.80 -6.53
CA TYR A 223 7.44 -15.03 -6.70
C TYR A 223 6.60 -16.28 -6.94
N LEU A 224 5.41 -16.39 -6.37
CA LEU A 224 4.55 -17.56 -6.56
C LEU A 224 4.11 -17.72 -8.02
N ASN A 225 3.84 -16.63 -8.72
CA ASN A 225 3.37 -16.65 -10.10
C ASN A 225 4.49 -16.46 -11.14
N TYR A 226 5.50 -15.67 -10.82
CA TYR A 226 6.54 -15.28 -11.79
C TYR A 226 7.94 -15.83 -11.49
N GLN A 227 8.21 -16.29 -10.28
CA GLN A 227 9.54 -16.70 -9.79
C GLN A 227 10.56 -15.58 -10.05
N ASN A 228 11.63 -15.85 -10.78
CA ASN A 228 12.69 -14.88 -11.09
C ASN A 228 12.33 -13.90 -12.23
N ARG A 229 11.15 -14.04 -12.85
CA ARG A 229 10.74 -13.19 -13.98
C ARG A 229 10.10 -11.88 -13.51
N ARG A 230 10.86 -11.07 -12.78
CA ARG A 230 10.38 -9.76 -12.27
C ARG A 230 9.84 -8.86 -13.39
N SER A 231 10.48 -8.85 -14.57
CA SER A 231 10.04 -8.03 -15.70
C SER A 231 8.62 -8.38 -16.17
N ASP A 232 8.27 -9.69 -16.18
CA ASP A 232 6.93 -10.11 -16.59
C ASP A 232 5.87 -9.64 -15.59
N TYR A 233 6.16 -9.77 -14.30
CA TYR A 233 5.30 -9.23 -13.23
C TYR A 233 5.12 -7.72 -13.38
N VAL A 234 6.22 -6.98 -13.52
CA VAL A 234 6.18 -5.52 -13.63
C VAL A 234 5.31 -5.08 -14.81
N ASN A 235 5.52 -5.66 -15.99
CA ASN A 235 4.72 -5.36 -17.18
C ASN A 235 3.25 -5.70 -16.97
N ALA A 236 2.95 -6.82 -16.31
CA ALA A 236 1.58 -7.25 -16.06
C ALA A 236 0.87 -6.32 -15.05
N VAL A 237 1.53 -5.98 -13.91
CA VAL A 237 0.92 -5.16 -12.86
C VAL A 237 0.78 -3.70 -13.26
N LEU A 238 1.66 -3.15 -14.10
CA LEU A 238 1.51 -1.80 -14.64
C LEU A 238 0.24 -1.64 -15.48
N ASN A 239 -0.26 -2.72 -16.07
CA ASN A 239 -1.57 -2.74 -16.74
C ASN A 239 -2.75 -2.80 -15.76
N ARG A 240 -2.53 -2.83 -14.46
CA ARG A 240 -3.55 -2.81 -13.40
C ARG A 240 -3.56 -1.50 -12.62
N VAL A 241 -2.88 -0.48 -13.11
CA VAL A 241 -2.86 0.83 -12.44
C VAL A 241 -4.22 1.51 -12.58
N ASN A 242 -4.78 1.93 -11.46
CA ASN A 242 -5.95 2.78 -11.37
C ASN A 242 -5.54 4.26 -11.55
N TRP A 243 -5.55 4.74 -12.78
CA TRP A 243 -5.10 6.09 -13.09
C TRP A 243 -6.00 7.19 -12.50
N SER A 244 -7.27 6.88 -12.21
CA SER A 244 -8.15 7.81 -11.50
C SER A 244 -7.65 8.03 -10.06
N GLU A 245 -7.36 6.95 -9.34
CA GLU A 245 -6.79 7.05 -7.99
C GLU A 245 -5.41 7.74 -7.99
N VAL A 246 -4.57 7.48 -9.00
CA VAL A 246 -3.29 8.18 -9.15
C VAL A 246 -3.51 9.68 -9.34
N ALA A 247 -4.53 10.09 -10.12
CA ALA A 247 -4.87 11.51 -10.29
C ALA A 247 -5.36 12.14 -8.98
N ASP A 248 -6.19 11.42 -8.20
CA ASP A 248 -6.73 11.90 -6.92
C ASP A 248 -5.65 12.03 -5.83
N LEU A 249 -4.52 11.35 -5.98
CA LEU A 249 -3.36 11.46 -5.09
C LEU A 249 -2.46 12.67 -5.38
N MET A 250 -2.64 13.33 -6.52
CA MET A 250 -1.93 14.58 -6.80
C MET A 250 -2.45 15.73 -5.91
N ALA A 251 -1.56 16.61 -5.51
CA ALA A 251 -1.90 17.86 -4.81
C ALA A 251 -2.22 18.98 -5.81
#